data_b74058ef64b94ac32fc78a0b0a65ebc3
#
_entry.id   b74058ef64b94ac32fc78a0b0a65ebc3
#
_cell.length_a   1.000
_cell.length_b   1.000
_cell.length_c   1.000
_cell.angle_alpha   90.00
_cell.angle_beta   90.00
_cell.angle_gamma   90.00
#
_symmetry.space_group_name_H-M   'P 1'
#
loop_
_entity.id
_entity.type
_entity.pdbx_description
1 polymer ?
#
loop_
_entity_poly.entity_id
_entity_poly.type
_entity_poly.pdbx_seq_one_letter_code
_entity_poly.pdbx_strand_id
1 'polypeptide(L)'
;MGGGLGPFASGLLVDALSRRDARWQLWLPAIGIFIALPTQLAFLLWPVEHRLVLGENIDIPFALVFMALSAVFASFWIAPSYAAVQNLVPQYWRTQASALMLLAINLLGMGLGPLLVGLLSDALIGYGTESVRYALAIGVSFSVVGGIAYVRGSR
;
A
#
# COMPACT_ATOMS: atom_id res chain seq x y z
N MET A 1 15.58 0.20 5.13
CA MET A 1 15.44 1.53 5.77
C MET A 1 14.43 2.48 5.07
N GLY A 2 13.81 2.12 3.94
CA GLY A 2 12.83 2.97 3.24
C GLY A 2 11.40 3.01 3.83
N GLY A 3 11.06 2.10 4.76
CA GLY A 3 9.68 1.95 5.25
C GLY A 3 9.13 3.08 6.14
N GLY A 4 9.99 3.97 6.63
CA GLY A 4 9.57 5.09 7.48
C GLY A 4 9.21 6.37 6.71
N LEU A 5 9.73 6.56 5.50
CA LEU A 5 9.53 7.80 4.74
C LEU A 5 8.07 7.99 4.30
N GLY A 6 7.40 6.93 3.86
CA GLY A 6 6.00 7.00 3.43
C GLY A 6 5.04 7.37 4.57
N PRO A 7 5.02 6.64 5.71
CA PRO A 7 4.20 6.99 6.86
C PRO A 7 4.51 8.38 7.42
N PHE A 8 5.79 8.77 7.47
CA PHE A 8 6.19 10.11 7.94
C PHE A 8 5.68 11.21 7.00
N ALA A 9 5.91 11.07 5.70
CA ALA A 9 5.41 12.03 4.71
C ALA A 9 3.88 12.10 4.71
N SER A 10 3.18 10.96 4.79
CA SER A 10 1.72 10.92 4.85
C SER A 10 1.17 11.56 6.13
N GLY A 11 1.86 11.37 7.27
CA GLY A 11 1.50 12.01 8.53
C GLY A 11 1.57 13.53 8.44
N LEU A 12 2.69 14.07 7.95
CA LEU A 12 2.86 15.52 7.76
C LEU A 12 1.83 16.09 6.78
N LEU A 13 1.58 15.39 5.67
CA LEU A 13 0.60 15.82 4.68
C LEU A 13 -0.82 15.80 5.23
N VAL A 14 -1.21 14.74 5.93
CA VAL A 14 -2.56 14.66 6.51
C VAL A 14 -2.76 15.73 7.58
N ASP A 15 -1.77 16.00 8.41
CA ASP A 15 -1.86 17.05 9.43
C ASP A 15 -2.01 18.44 8.82
N ALA A 16 -1.27 18.72 7.75
CA ALA A 16 -1.34 20.01 7.05
C ALA A 16 -2.67 20.19 6.29
N LEU A 17 -3.14 19.14 5.63
CA LEU A 17 -4.32 19.20 4.76
C LEU A 17 -5.62 19.04 5.55
N SER A 18 -5.66 18.23 6.60
CA SER A 18 -6.86 18.02 7.43
C SER A 18 -7.23 19.24 8.28
N ARG A 19 -6.28 20.17 8.48
CA ARG A 19 -6.60 21.49 9.08
C ARG A 19 -7.51 22.33 8.20
N ARG A 20 -7.51 22.10 6.88
CA ARG A 20 -8.37 22.82 5.92
C ARG A 20 -9.68 22.07 5.68
N ASP A 21 -9.63 20.75 5.56
CA ASP A 21 -10.80 19.89 5.36
C ASP A 21 -10.50 18.49 5.92
N ALA A 22 -11.34 18.02 6.85
CA ALA A 22 -11.22 16.70 7.47
C ALA A 22 -11.29 15.54 6.45
N ARG A 23 -11.85 15.77 5.27
CA ARG A 23 -11.94 14.77 4.21
C ARG A 23 -10.58 14.31 3.70
N TRP A 24 -9.53 15.10 3.86
CA TRP A 24 -8.17 14.73 3.46
C TRP A 24 -7.64 13.50 4.20
N GLN A 25 -8.16 13.19 5.39
CA GLN A 25 -7.82 11.94 6.10
C GLN A 25 -8.21 10.68 5.31
N LEU A 26 -9.19 10.77 4.43
CA LEU A 26 -9.65 9.68 3.57
C LEU A 26 -9.19 9.84 2.11
N TRP A 27 -9.03 11.06 1.63
CA TRP A 27 -8.51 11.32 0.28
C TRP A 27 -7.04 10.95 0.13
N LEU A 28 -6.21 11.25 1.14
CA LEU A 28 -4.77 10.98 1.06
C LEU A 28 -4.44 9.48 0.93
N PRO A 29 -5.05 8.56 1.71
CA PRO A 29 -4.92 7.13 1.47
C PRO A 29 -5.37 6.69 0.09
N ALA A 30 -6.51 7.21 -0.39
CA ALA A 30 -7.02 6.88 -1.72
C ALA A 30 -6.00 7.25 -2.82
N ILE A 31 -5.48 8.48 -2.78
CA ILE A 31 -4.45 8.94 -3.73
C ILE A 31 -3.21 8.05 -3.64
N GLY A 32 -2.75 7.74 -2.42
CA GLY A 32 -1.61 6.84 -2.20
C GLY A 32 -1.82 5.48 -2.86
N ILE A 33 -2.98 4.86 -2.68
CA ILE A 33 -3.32 3.56 -3.28
C ILE A 33 -3.35 3.66 -4.81
N PHE A 34 -4.00 4.69 -5.37
CA PHE A 34 -4.10 4.84 -6.83
C PHE A 34 -2.76 5.13 -7.52
N ILE A 35 -1.80 5.76 -6.82
CA ILE A 35 -0.43 5.95 -7.32
C ILE A 35 0.41 4.68 -7.08
N ALA A 36 0.25 4.03 -5.92
CA ALA A 36 1.00 2.83 -5.59
C ALA A 36 0.66 1.66 -6.52
N LEU A 37 -0.60 1.52 -6.92
CA LEU A 37 -1.07 0.40 -7.73
C LEU A 37 -0.33 0.27 -9.08
N PRO A 38 -0.28 1.30 -9.96
CA PRO A 38 0.43 1.18 -11.22
C PRO A 38 1.95 0.98 -11.03
N THR A 39 2.53 1.58 -9.98
CA THR A 39 3.96 1.39 -9.69
C THR A 39 4.26 -0.01 -9.16
N GLN A 40 3.36 -0.63 -8.37
CA GLN A 40 3.47 -2.02 -7.93
C GLN A 40 3.30 -2.99 -9.10
N LEU A 41 2.31 -2.76 -9.97
CA LEU A 41 2.13 -3.56 -11.18
C LEU A 41 3.34 -3.42 -12.12
N ALA A 42 3.87 -2.21 -12.29
CA ALA A 42 5.08 -2.00 -13.06
C ALA A 42 6.26 -2.76 -12.45
N PHE A 43 6.46 -2.71 -11.13
CA PHE A 43 7.49 -3.51 -10.45
C PHE A 43 7.34 -5.01 -10.71
N LEU A 44 6.12 -5.54 -10.61
CA LEU A 44 5.85 -6.96 -10.77
C LEU A 44 5.94 -7.42 -12.23
N LEU A 45 5.49 -6.62 -13.20
CA LEU A 45 5.34 -7.02 -14.60
C LEU A 45 6.47 -6.53 -15.50
N TRP A 46 7.35 -5.63 -15.02
CA TRP A 46 8.43 -5.08 -15.84
C TRP A 46 9.53 -6.13 -16.10
N PRO A 47 10.04 -6.22 -17.35
CA PRO A 47 11.14 -7.11 -17.67
C PRO A 47 12.41 -6.74 -16.90
N VAL A 48 13.06 -7.73 -16.27
CA VAL A 48 14.25 -7.53 -15.42
C VAL A 48 15.48 -7.09 -16.24
N GLU A 49 15.41 -7.23 -17.56
CA GLU A 49 16.51 -6.92 -18.50
C GLU A 49 16.78 -5.42 -18.62
N HIS A 50 15.80 -4.57 -18.37
CA HIS A 50 15.97 -3.12 -18.47
C HIS A 50 16.67 -2.57 -17.21
N ARG A 51 17.92 -2.12 -17.39
CA ARG A 51 18.77 -1.59 -16.33
C ARG A 51 19.08 -0.12 -16.56
N LEU A 52 19.08 0.67 -15.48
CA LEU A 52 19.63 2.01 -15.44
C LEU A 52 21.12 1.91 -15.12
N VAL A 53 21.96 2.29 -16.09
CA VAL A 53 23.40 2.41 -15.87
C VAL A 53 23.66 3.81 -15.30
N LEU A 54 23.95 3.87 -14.00
CA LEU A 54 24.31 5.09 -13.29
C LEU A 54 25.83 5.08 -13.02
N GLY A 55 26.63 5.49 -14.06
CA GLY A 55 28.09 5.50 -13.99
C GLY A 55 28.76 4.15 -14.29
N GLU A 56 30.08 4.04 -14.07
CA GLU A 56 30.87 2.89 -14.51
C GLU A 56 30.64 1.58 -13.73
N ASN A 57 29.96 1.62 -12.54
CA ASN A 57 29.83 0.45 -11.67
C ASN A 57 28.46 0.26 -10.98
N ILE A 58 27.43 1.01 -11.36
CA ILE A 58 26.13 0.91 -10.68
C ILE A 58 25.05 0.62 -11.73
N ASP A 59 24.65 -0.67 -11.82
CA ASP A 59 23.54 -1.14 -12.63
C ASP A 59 22.31 -1.34 -11.75
N ILE A 60 21.34 -0.46 -11.82
CA ILE A 60 20.09 -0.57 -11.06
C ILE A 60 18.98 -1.04 -12.00
N PRO A 61 18.33 -2.19 -11.76
CA PRO A 61 17.13 -2.57 -12.47
C PRO A 61 16.03 -1.51 -12.31
N PHE A 62 15.37 -1.11 -13.40
CA PHE A 62 14.23 -0.19 -13.32
C PHE A 62 13.14 -0.64 -12.34
N ALA A 63 12.99 -1.94 -12.19
CA ALA A 63 12.07 -2.54 -11.21
C ALA A 63 12.31 -2.03 -9.78
N LEU A 64 13.57 -1.80 -9.35
CA LEU A 64 13.86 -1.28 -8.01
C LEU A 64 13.40 0.17 -7.82
N VAL A 65 13.40 0.97 -8.87
CA VAL A 65 12.86 2.34 -8.81
C VAL A 65 11.34 2.30 -8.58
N PHE A 66 10.64 1.43 -9.32
CA PHE A 66 9.21 1.22 -9.11
C PHE A 66 8.90 0.63 -7.73
N MET A 67 9.74 -0.28 -7.22
CA MET A 67 9.62 -0.82 -5.87
C MET A 67 9.77 0.28 -4.81
N ALA A 68 10.78 1.13 -4.92
CA ALA A 68 10.98 2.23 -3.97
C ALA A 68 9.82 3.23 -3.99
N LEU A 69 9.35 3.60 -5.18
CA LEU A 69 8.23 4.51 -5.35
C LEU A 69 6.94 3.90 -4.79
N SER A 70 6.66 2.65 -5.12
CA SER A 70 5.48 1.93 -4.60
C SER A 70 5.51 1.80 -3.09
N ALA A 71 6.66 1.52 -2.47
CA ALA A 71 6.79 1.38 -1.02
C ALA A 71 6.44 2.69 -0.28
N VAL A 72 6.83 3.84 -0.84
CA VAL A 72 6.46 5.14 -0.27
C VAL A 72 4.96 5.37 -0.34
N PHE A 73 4.35 5.25 -1.52
CA PHE A 73 2.93 5.53 -1.71
C PHE A 73 2.02 4.46 -1.10
N ALA A 74 2.43 3.18 -1.12
CA ALA A 74 1.68 2.11 -0.48
C ALA A 74 1.54 2.28 1.04
N SER A 75 2.44 3.03 1.68
CA SER A 75 2.36 3.31 3.12
C SER A 75 1.56 4.56 3.49
N PHE A 76 1.05 5.32 2.50
CA PHE A 76 0.29 6.56 2.73
C PHE A 76 -1.04 6.35 3.46
N TRP A 77 -1.56 5.14 3.50
CA TRP A 77 -2.79 4.84 4.23
C TRP A 77 -2.59 4.72 5.76
N ILE A 78 -1.37 4.46 6.23
CA ILE A 78 -1.11 4.11 7.63
C ILE A 78 -1.51 5.24 8.58
N ALA A 79 -0.83 6.38 8.53
CA ALA A 79 -1.06 7.49 9.44
C ALA A 79 -2.48 8.08 9.34
N PRO A 80 -3.02 8.37 8.13
CA PRO A 80 -4.37 8.90 8.01
C PRO A 80 -5.45 7.95 8.52
N SER A 81 -5.31 6.64 8.30
CA SER A 81 -6.31 5.66 8.73
C SER A 81 -6.36 5.53 10.24
N TYR A 82 -5.20 5.53 10.92
CA TYR A 82 -5.16 5.56 12.37
C TYR A 82 -5.77 6.86 12.93
N ALA A 83 -5.46 8.00 12.33
CA ALA A 83 -6.04 9.29 12.71
C ALA A 83 -7.58 9.28 12.55
N ALA A 84 -8.07 8.79 11.40
CA ALA A 84 -9.50 8.68 11.15
C ALA A 84 -10.21 7.80 12.18
N VAL A 85 -9.69 6.61 12.48
CA VAL A 85 -10.26 5.69 13.47
C VAL A 85 -10.27 6.31 14.86
N GLN A 86 -9.19 6.99 15.27
CA GLN A 86 -9.10 7.65 16.56
C GLN A 86 -10.05 8.85 16.68
N ASN A 87 -10.37 9.52 15.59
CA ASN A 87 -11.32 10.64 15.57
C ASN A 87 -12.78 10.19 15.66
N LEU A 88 -13.08 8.93 15.34
CA LEU A 88 -14.44 8.36 15.42
C LEU A 88 -14.84 7.95 16.83
N VAL A 89 -13.89 7.87 17.78
CA VAL A 89 -14.13 7.38 19.12
C VAL A 89 -13.77 8.41 20.19
N PRO A 90 -14.44 8.40 21.37
CA PRO A 90 -14.05 9.22 22.50
C PRO A 90 -12.61 8.94 22.96
N GLN A 91 -11.98 9.91 23.63
CA GLN A 91 -10.56 9.86 23.97
C GLN A 91 -10.16 8.61 24.77
N TYR A 92 -11.01 8.14 25.66
CA TYR A 92 -10.75 6.95 26.50
C TYR A 92 -10.81 5.61 25.73
N TRP A 93 -11.39 5.60 24.51
CA TRP A 93 -11.45 4.41 23.62
C TRP A 93 -10.39 4.40 22.53
N ARG A 94 -9.62 5.47 22.34
CA ARG A 94 -8.66 5.61 21.21
C ARG A 94 -7.62 4.50 21.16
N THR A 95 -7.07 4.12 22.33
CA THR A 95 -6.08 3.03 22.42
C THR A 95 -6.68 1.69 22.01
N GLN A 96 -7.89 1.39 22.45
CA GLN A 96 -8.58 0.14 22.09
C GLN A 96 -8.95 0.10 20.61
N ALA A 97 -9.45 1.22 20.05
CA ALA A 97 -9.75 1.32 18.63
C ALA A 97 -8.50 1.10 17.76
N SER A 98 -7.35 1.68 18.15
CA SER A 98 -6.08 1.45 17.48
C SER A 98 -5.60 0.00 17.62
N ALA A 99 -5.78 -0.63 18.76
CA ALA A 99 -5.43 -2.03 18.97
C ALA A 99 -6.30 -2.98 18.13
N LEU A 100 -7.61 -2.72 18.05
CA LEU A 100 -8.52 -3.49 17.20
C LEU A 100 -8.17 -3.33 15.72
N MET A 101 -7.84 -2.11 15.29
CA MET A 101 -7.38 -1.86 13.92
C MET A 101 -6.09 -2.61 13.62
N LEU A 102 -5.11 -2.58 14.54
CA LEU A 102 -3.85 -3.31 14.38
C LEU A 102 -4.10 -4.82 14.33
N LEU A 103 -4.99 -5.35 15.16
CA LEU A 103 -5.38 -6.75 15.13
C LEU A 103 -5.99 -7.13 13.78
N ALA A 104 -6.92 -6.33 13.26
CA ALA A 104 -7.54 -6.58 11.96
C ALA A 104 -6.52 -6.54 10.83
N ILE A 105 -5.59 -5.58 10.81
CA ILE A 105 -4.52 -5.48 9.81
C ILE A 105 -3.63 -6.72 9.85
N ASN A 106 -3.22 -7.17 11.05
CA ASN A 106 -2.35 -8.34 11.18
C ASN A 106 -3.08 -9.64 10.81
N LEU A 107 -4.31 -9.81 11.30
CA LEU A 107 -5.08 -11.03 11.03
C LEU A 107 -5.46 -11.16 9.55
N LEU A 108 -6.00 -10.10 8.96
CA LEU A 108 -6.45 -10.12 7.57
C LEU A 108 -5.29 -9.92 6.59
N GLY A 109 -4.37 -8.99 6.88
CA GLY A 109 -3.25 -8.68 5.99
C GLY A 109 -2.15 -9.74 6.06
N MET A 110 -1.53 -9.92 7.22
CA MET A 110 -0.40 -10.82 7.39
C MET A 110 -0.80 -12.30 7.55
N GLY A 111 -2.01 -12.56 8.06
CA GLY A 111 -2.53 -13.93 8.20
C GLY A 111 -3.11 -14.44 6.89
N LEU A 112 -4.13 -13.80 6.36
CA LEU A 112 -4.83 -14.27 5.16
C LEU A 112 -4.12 -13.88 3.85
N GLY A 113 -3.33 -12.78 3.84
CA GLY A 113 -2.66 -12.30 2.62
C GLY A 113 -1.80 -13.35 1.94
N PRO A 114 -0.78 -13.91 2.62
CA PRO A 114 0.07 -14.95 2.05
C PRO A 114 -0.69 -16.22 1.66
N LEU A 115 -1.71 -16.60 2.43
CA LEU A 115 -2.57 -17.75 2.12
C LEU A 115 -3.32 -17.54 0.79
N LEU A 116 -3.92 -16.37 0.59
CA LEU A 116 -4.62 -16.05 -0.65
C LEU A 116 -3.68 -16.02 -1.85
N VAL A 117 -2.48 -15.44 -1.68
CA VAL A 117 -1.46 -15.44 -2.75
C VAL A 117 -1.01 -16.86 -3.06
N GLY A 118 -0.83 -17.73 -2.05
CA GLY A 118 -0.50 -19.13 -2.25
C GLY A 118 -1.58 -19.87 -3.05
N LEU A 119 -2.85 -19.77 -2.62
CA LEU A 119 -3.98 -20.38 -3.32
C LEU A 119 -4.13 -19.89 -4.77
N LEU A 120 -3.94 -18.59 -5.00
CA LEU A 120 -3.96 -18.02 -6.35
C LEU A 120 -2.78 -18.53 -7.19
N SER A 121 -1.59 -18.65 -6.60
CA SER A 121 -0.42 -19.19 -7.28
C SER A 121 -0.61 -20.65 -7.66
N ASP A 122 -1.20 -21.45 -6.77
CA ASP A 122 -1.52 -22.87 -7.05
C ASP A 122 -2.58 -23.01 -8.16
N ALA A 123 -3.59 -22.14 -8.17
CA ALA A 123 -4.58 -22.08 -9.24
C ALA A 123 -3.97 -21.67 -10.60
N LEU A 124 -2.87 -20.92 -10.57
CA LEU A 124 -2.13 -20.44 -11.74
C LEU A 124 -0.91 -21.32 -12.07
N ILE A 125 -0.81 -22.53 -11.53
CA ILE A 125 0.36 -23.42 -11.70
C ILE A 125 0.71 -23.69 -13.16
N GLY A 126 -0.27 -23.60 -14.07
CA GLY A 126 -0.08 -23.75 -15.52
C GLY A 126 0.84 -22.69 -16.13
N TYR A 127 1.08 -21.57 -15.45
CA TYR A 127 2.02 -20.52 -15.87
C TYR A 127 3.45 -20.76 -15.34
N GLY A 128 3.71 -21.89 -14.68
CA GLY A 128 5.04 -22.29 -14.21
C GLY A 128 5.61 -21.28 -13.19
N THR A 129 6.86 -20.84 -13.40
CA THR A 129 7.57 -19.93 -12.48
C THR A 129 6.94 -18.54 -12.36
N GLU A 130 6.10 -18.14 -13.31
CA GLU A 130 5.42 -16.85 -13.30
C GLU A 130 4.12 -16.84 -12.47
N SER A 131 3.65 -18.01 -11.99
CA SER A 131 2.39 -18.12 -11.24
C SER A 131 2.32 -17.21 -10.01
N VAL A 132 3.39 -17.13 -9.22
CA VAL A 132 3.49 -16.27 -8.05
C VAL A 132 3.40 -14.79 -8.46
N ARG A 133 4.03 -14.41 -9.54
CA ARG A 133 4.05 -13.05 -10.08
C ARG A 133 2.64 -12.59 -10.47
N TYR A 134 1.90 -13.44 -11.17
CA TYR A 134 0.50 -13.16 -11.53
C TYR A 134 -0.41 -13.18 -10.32
N ALA A 135 -0.22 -14.09 -9.37
CA ALA A 135 -0.98 -14.13 -8.12
C ALA A 135 -0.81 -12.83 -7.32
N LEU A 136 0.43 -12.34 -7.22
CA LEU A 136 0.73 -11.04 -6.57
C LEU A 136 0.10 -9.87 -7.32
N ALA A 137 0.16 -9.85 -8.66
CA ALA A 137 -0.46 -8.79 -9.47
C ALA A 137 -1.98 -8.73 -9.28
N ILE A 138 -2.63 -9.90 -9.21
CA ILE A 138 -4.06 -10.00 -8.89
C ILE A 138 -4.32 -9.48 -7.47
N GLY A 139 -3.54 -9.94 -6.48
CA GLY A 139 -3.65 -9.48 -5.09
C GLY A 139 -3.54 -7.97 -4.94
N VAL A 140 -2.54 -7.37 -5.58
CA VAL A 140 -2.34 -5.92 -5.60
C VAL A 140 -3.54 -5.20 -6.24
N SER A 141 -4.14 -5.77 -7.29
CA SER A 141 -5.30 -5.16 -7.96
C SER A 141 -6.52 -5.04 -7.04
N PHE A 142 -6.67 -5.91 -6.04
CA PHE A 142 -7.73 -5.78 -5.02
C PHE A 142 -7.59 -4.51 -4.17
N SER A 143 -6.43 -3.87 -4.12
CA SER A 143 -6.26 -2.58 -3.43
C SER A 143 -7.13 -1.45 -4.00
N VAL A 144 -7.58 -1.58 -5.27
CA VAL A 144 -8.57 -0.67 -5.88
C VAL A 144 -9.84 -0.60 -5.06
N VAL A 145 -10.31 -1.74 -4.54
CA VAL A 145 -11.53 -1.81 -3.70
C VAL A 145 -11.34 -0.96 -2.45
N GLY A 146 -10.16 -1.07 -1.82
CA GLY A 146 -9.79 -0.22 -0.68
C GLY A 146 -9.75 1.26 -1.04
N GLY A 147 -9.13 1.62 -2.18
CA GLY A 147 -9.09 2.98 -2.70
C GLY A 147 -10.49 3.57 -2.93
N ILE A 148 -11.39 2.79 -3.54
CA ILE A 148 -12.78 3.19 -3.76
C ILE A 148 -13.53 3.35 -2.43
N ALA A 149 -13.30 2.47 -1.46
CA ALA A 149 -13.90 2.58 -0.13
C ALA A 149 -13.51 3.88 0.58
N TYR A 150 -12.23 4.27 0.50
CA TYR A 150 -11.77 5.56 1.03
C TYR A 150 -12.43 6.76 0.34
N VAL A 151 -12.56 6.74 -0.98
CA VAL A 151 -13.23 7.81 -1.73
C VAL A 151 -14.73 7.90 -1.37
N ARG A 152 -15.40 6.76 -1.18
CA ARG A 152 -16.81 6.75 -0.75
C ARG A 152 -17.00 7.24 0.68
N GLY A 153 -16.09 6.87 1.57
CA GLY A 153 -16.11 7.31 2.97
C GLY A 153 -15.85 8.80 3.16
N SER A 154 -15.25 9.47 2.16
CA SER A 154 -14.95 10.91 2.20
C SER A 154 -16.14 11.80 1.82
N ARG A 155 -17.25 11.24 1.37
CA ARG A 155 -18.48 11.96 1.03
C ARG A 155 -19.38 12.15 2.22
#